data_ea49de771e40ab381778be34a280fbd0
#
_entry.id   ea49de771e40ab381778be34a280fbd0
#
_cell.length_a   1.000
_cell.length_b   1.000
_cell.length_c   1.000
_cell.angle_alpha   90.00
_cell.angle_beta   90.00
_cell.angle_gamma   90.00
#
_symmetry.space_group_name_H-M   'P 1'
#
loop_
_entity.id
_entity.type
_entity.pdbx_description
1 polymer ?
#
loop_
_entity_poly.entity_id
_entity_poly.type
_entity_poly.pdbx_seq_one_letter_code
_entity_poly.pdbx_strand_id
1 'polypeptide(L)'
;MSKKTKKRGLKSAAMVLTLVLVACASGVAFCYREKIKTLIFGNETSESIVQICKDININSELAQLSSNGEILKIDYINPGLDTYTLSTVIYSLKKTDVISRTDFGTGNFATGILNNGFYVAQLDEGIINIYDLNGKKTSQIKIPSKYQPGFLSVSENGEYICFGDGPSAQIFVADKKMQNIKRVADFTGYTRICDTDGSSFFVQLYENGIIQIDAKTLKTKKIKTNGYIRLAGAYGSISPNDDGFEISDATGKKTGNPKINKIDEIPVTMSLKRIITAAGNMDTDIITVYSRDDGRYFTQSVNGSVYSAVDMQNGYIALSTVKSGKTPEIYLIGTASQKLYGGQNQEDTAKTVSEKEKVTDSEKKKAEHLLTDVPVISQHPSFPTGCESVSAVIAMRYSGDNISPESFIDDYLEKSSDFHSENGIKYGPDPYSVFIGSPRSRSAYGCMAPVIENAMNKYYQGRRTVKNLTGSELETLCNEYINNDIPCLVWASIGMIEPKYTRSWTLPDGTAYRWLANEHCMVLIGYDNTHYYFSDPYKGAFVKYEKTLCEKRFEAFGRQAIAILK
;
A
#
# COMPACT_ATOMS: atom_id res chain seq x y z
N MET A 1 38.88 -39.27 -58.99
CA MET A 1 38.45 -39.43 -57.59
C MET A 1 39.01 -38.27 -56.77
N SER A 2 38.26 -37.32 -56.28
CA SER A 2 38.75 -36.39 -55.20
C SER A 2 37.95 -35.12 -54.97
N LYS A 3 36.93 -34.74 -55.70
CA LYS A 3 36.17 -33.52 -55.39
C LYS A 3 34.77 -33.74 -54.71
N LYS A 4 34.26 -34.95 -54.74
CA LYS A 4 32.96 -35.27 -54.12
C LYS A 4 33.04 -35.63 -52.62
N THR A 5 34.18 -36.12 -52.15
CA THR A 5 34.41 -36.51 -50.75
C THR A 5 34.66 -35.33 -49.83
N LYS A 6 35.27 -34.23 -50.29
CA LYS A 6 35.51 -33.00 -49.47
C LYS A 6 34.21 -32.20 -49.16
N LYS A 7 33.22 -32.23 -50.08
CA LYS A 7 31.94 -31.53 -49.85
C LYS A 7 31.02 -32.25 -48.86
N ARG A 8 31.15 -33.60 -48.74
CA ARG A 8 30.39 -34.37 -47.74
C ARG A 8 30.94 -34.17 -46.32
N GLY A 9 32.24 -34.07 -46.14
CA GLY A 9 32.88 -33.84 -44.86
C GLY A 9 32.56 -32.45 -44.27
N LEU A 10 32.52 -31.40 -45.13
CA LEU A 10 32.18 -30.03 -44.65
C LEU A 10 30.71 -29.90 -44.25
N LYS A 11 29.80 -30.56 -44.95
CA LYS A 11 28.36 -30.56 -44.56
C LYS A 11 28.11 -31.34 -43.27
N SER A 12 28.83 -32.43 -43.05
CA SER A 12 28.78 -33.20 -41.80
C SER A 12 29.36 -32.39 -40.61
N ALA A 13 30.50 -31.71 -40.82
CA ALA A 13 31.12 -30.88 -39.77
C ALA A 13 30.25 -29.65 -39.40
N ALA A 14 29.65 -29.00 -40.41
CA ALA A 14 28.72 -27.90 -40.17
C ALA A 14 27.45 -28.35 -39.45
N MET A 15 26.92 -29.50 -39.78
CA MET A 15 25.73 -30.07 -39.12
C MET A 15 26.02 -30.51 -37.67
N VAL A 16 27.22 -31.06 -37.43
CA VAL A 16 27.66 -31.40 -36.05
C VAL A 16 27.92 -30.13 -35.24
N LEU A 17 28.53 -29.07 -35.83
CA LEU A 17 28.73 -27.81 -35.14
C LEU A 17 27.40 -27.10 -34.79
N THR A 18 26.43 -27.16 -35.71
CA THR A 18 25.09 -26.61 -35.46
C THR A 18 24.34 -27.42 -34.38
N LEU A 19 24.47 -28.74 -34.38
CA LEU A 19 23.90 -29.60 -33.35
C LEU A 19 24.55 -29.38 -31.97
N VAL A 20 25.87 -29.15 -31.92
CA VAL A 20 26.59 -28.82 -30.68
C VAL A 20 26.22 -27.43 -30.17
N LEU A 21 26.08 -26.44 -31.04
CA LEU A 21 25.64 -25.09 -30.66
C LEU A 21 24.17 -25.08 -30.16
N VAL A 22 23.29 -25.87 -30.81
CA VAL A 22 21.90 -26.02 -30.34
C VAL A 22 21.87 -26.80 -29.03
N ALA A 23 22.70 -27.84 -28.87
CA ALA A 23 22.83 -28.57 -27.61
C ALA A 23 23.43 -27.73 -26.50
N CYS A 24 24.42 -26.87 -26.78
CA CYS A 24 24.96 -25.93 -25.80
C CYS A 24 23.94 -24.86 -25.43
N ALA A 25 23.21 -24.26 -26.38
CA ALA A 25 22.16 -23.30 -26.12
C ALA A 25 20.99 -23.91 -25.36
N SER A 26 20.58 -25.15 -25.73
CA SER A 26 19.56 -25.90 -24.99
C SER A 26 20.08 -26.37 -23.63
N GLY A 27 21.36 -26.69 -23.51
CA GLY A 27 22.01 -27.07 -22.26
C GLY A 27 22.08 -25.89 -21.27
N VAL A 28 22.41 -24.68 -21.75
CA VAL A 28 22.40 -23.47 -20.91
C VAL A 28 20.96 -23.11 -20.51
N ALA A 29 20.01 -23.15 -21.43
CA ALA A 29 18.59 -22.96 -21.12
C ALA A 29 18.06 -24.06 -20.19
N PHE A 30 18.50 -25.31 -20.37
CA PHE A 30 18.16 -26.44 -19.51
C PHE A 30 18.77 -26.29 -18.09
N CYS A 31 20.05 -25.86 -17.99
CA CYS A 31 20.66 -25.59 -16.68
C CYS A 31 20.01 -24.42 -15.95
N TYR A 32 19.60 -23.35 -16.66
CA TYR A 32 18.81 -22.26 -16.08
C TYR A 32 17.42 -22.74 -15.67
N ARG A 33 16.77 -23.53 -16.50
CA ARG A 33 15.46 -24.12 -16.23
C ARG A 33 15.51 -25.14 -15.08
N GLU A 34 16.56 -25.96 -14.98
CA GLU A 34 16.77 -26.88 -13.87
C GLU A 34 17.18 -26.15 -12.59
N LYS A 35 17.97 -25.06 -12.64
CA LYS A 35 18.23 -24.21 -11.49
C LYS A 35 16.93 -23.60 -10.92
N ILE A 36 16.07 -23.11 -11.79
CA ILE A 36 14.77 -22.58 -11.39
C ILE A 36 13.84 -23.71 -10.94
N LYS A 37 13.83 -24.87 -11.61
CA LYS A 37 13.09 -26.05 -11.18
C LYS A 37 13.60 -26.61 -9.84
N THR A 38 14.90 -26.63 -9.60
CA THR A 38 15.51 -27.05 -8.34
C THR A 38 15.14 -26.09 -7.20
N LEU A 39 15.07 -24.79 -7.50
CA LEU A 39 14.55 -23.79 -6.58
C LEU A 39 13.05 -23.97 -6.28
N ILE A 40 12.26 -24.33 -7.31
CA ILE A 40 10.80 -24.46 -7.20
C ILE A 40 10.38 -25.82 -6.62
N PHE A 41 11.12 -26.90 -6.85
CA PHE A 41 10.72 -28.27 -6.51
C PHE A 41 11.62 -28.98 -5.48
N GLY A 42 12.60 -28.29 -4.91
CA GLY A 42 13.42 -28.78 -3.77
C GLY A 42 14.41 -29.86 -4.15
N ASN A 43 15.64 -29.46 -4.43
CA ASN A 43 16.87 -30.13 -3.99
C ASN A 43 17.96 -29.05 -3.85
N GLU A 44 18.43 -28.98 -2.65
CA GLU A 44 19.63 -28.34 -2.09
C GLU A 44 20.42 -27.34 -2.95
N THR A 45 20.57 -26.16 -2.35
CA THR A 45 21.62 -25.15 -2.37
C THR A 45 21.36 -23.84 -3.11
N SER A 46 21.35 -22.78 -2.35
CA SER A 46 22.02 -21.48 -2.44
C SER A 46 21.31 -20.22 -2.96
N GLU A 47 20.15 -20.22 -3.55
CA GLU A 47 19.44 -18.94 -3.69
C GLU A 47 18.04 -19.02 -3.11
N SER A 48 17.90 -18.51 -1.89
CA SER A 48 16.62 -18.45 -1.18
C SER A 48 15.67 -17.37 -1.75
N ILE A 49 16.17 -16.54 -2.65
CA ILE A 49 15.44 -15.44 -3.30
C ILE A 49 15.80 -15.32 -4.77
N VAL A 50 14.77 -15.23 -5.63
CA VAL A 50 14.93 -15.07 -7.08
C VAL A 50 14.11 -13.90 -7.56
N GLN A 51 14.75 -12.97 -8.27
CA GLN A 51 14.05 -11.91 -8.99
C GLN A 51 13.50 -12.48 -10.31
N ILE A 52 12.18 -12.36 -10.50
CA ILE A 52 11.47 -12.77 -11.71
C ILE A 52 11.00 -11.56 -12.52
N CYS A 53 10.53 -11.79 -13.74
CA CYS A 53 9.99 -10.74 -14.62
C CYS A 53 10.99 -9.60 -14.93
N LYS A 54 12.30 -9.88 -14.95
CA LYS A 54 13.36 -8.87 -15.18
C LYS A 54 13.27 -8.22 -16.56
N ASP A 55 12.80 -8.96 -17.57
CA ASP A 55 12.77 -8.53 -18.97
C ASP A 55 11.44 -7.88 -19.37
N ILE A 56 10.54 -7.68 -18.40
CA ILE A 56 9.26 -7.03 -18.66
C ILE A 56 9.45 -5.51 -18.66
N ASN A 57 9.42 -4.94 -19.86
CA ASN A 57 9.49 -3.49 -20.03
C ASN A 57 8.09 -2.88 -19.84
N ILE A 58 7.72 -2.56 -18.60
CA ILE A 58 6.49 -1.83 -18.25
C ILE A 58 6.90 -0.58 -17.47
N ASN A 59 6.51 0.58 -18.00
CA ASN A 59 6.69 1.83 -17.27
C ASN A 59 5.62 1.92 -16.17
N SER A 60 6.01 1.65 -14.94
CA SER A 60 5.12 1.58 -13.78
C SER A 60 5.86 1.95 -12.50
N GLU A 61 5.17 2.56 -11.57
CA GLU A 61 5.70 2.92 -10.25
C GLU A 61 5.39 1.87 -9.19
N LEU A 62 4.30 1.12 -9.33
CA LEU A 62 3.80 0.17 -8.34
C LEU A 62 3.46 -1.17 -8.98
N ALA A 63 3.56 -2.25 -8.21
CA ALA A 63 3.11 -3.57 -8.63
C ALA A 63 2.35 -4.28 -7.49
N GLN A 64 1.05 -4.48 -7.67
CA GLN A 64 0.19 -5.23 -6.76
C GLN A 64 0.19 -6.72 -7.12
N LEU A 65 0.32 -7.57 -6.12
CA LEU A 65 0.40 -9.03 -6.32
C LEU A 65 -0.86 -9.74 -5.83
N SER A 66 -1.26 -10.78 -6.55
CA SER A 66 -2.24 -11.78 -6.11
C SER A 66 -1.90 -13.16 -6.69
N SER A 67 -2.32 -14.23 -6.03
CA SER A 67 -2.00 -15.61 -6.45
C SER A 67 -3.10 -16.58 -6.05
N ASN A 68 -3.29 -17.63 -6.85
CA ASN A 68 -4.11 -18.78 -6.52
C ASN A 68 -3.26 -20.04 -6.21
N GLY A 69 -1.95 -19.87 -5.99
CA GLY A 69 -1.01 -20.94 -5.69
C GLY A 69 -0.30 -21.53 -6.92
N GLU A 70 -0.88 -21.47 -8.11
CA GLU A 70 -0.28 -21.97 -9.36
C GLU A 70 0.29 -20.86 -10.23
N ILE A 71 -0.35 -19.69 -10.16
CA ILE A 71 0.06 -18.50 -10.91
C ILE A 71 0.22 -17.31 -9.98
N LEU A 72 1.04 -16.38 -10.40
CA LEU A 72 1.17 -15.05 -9.83
C LEU A 72 0.60 -14.03 -10.82
N LYS A 73 -0.39 -13.27 -10.40
CA LYS A 73 -0.92 -12.13 -11.11
C LYS A 73 -0.22 -10.88 -10.58
N ILE A 74 0.31 -10.10 -11.49
CA ILE A 74 1.06 -8.86 -11.19
C ILE A 74 0.33 -7.72 -11.89
N ASP A 75 -0.25 -6.82 -11.12
CA ASP A 75 -0.86 -5.59 -11.61
C ASP A 75 0.14 -4.46 -11.49
N TYR A 76 0.73 -4.06 -12.59
CA TYR A 76 1.57 -2.89 -12.68
C TYR A 76 0.71 -1.64 -12.79
N ILE A 77 0.91 -0.73 -11.86
CA ILE A 77 0.10 0.47 -11.67
C ILE A 77 1.00 1.69 -11.81
N ASN A 78 0.61 2.62 -12.68
CA ASN A 78 1.23 3.93 -12.74
C ASN A 78 0.20 4.99 -12.33
N PRO A 79 0.32 5.57 -11.12
CA PRO A 79 -0.64 6.53 -10.60
C PRO A 79 -0.69 7.79 -11.46
N GLY A 80 -1.92 8.24 -11.78
CA GLY A 80 -2.20 9.54 -12.36
C GLY A 80 -2.91 10.45 -11.36
N LEU A 81 -3.33 11.63 -11.79
CA LEU A 81 -3.99 12.60 -10.91
C LEU A 81 -5.39 12.12 -10.45
N ASP A 82 -6.18 11.57 -11.37
CA ASP A 82 -7.57 11.14 -11.11
C ASP A 82 -7.79 9.66 -11.43
N THR A 83 -6.89 9.06 -12.16
CA THR A 83 -6.95 7.69 -12.63
C THR A 83 -5.54 7.11 -12.65
N TYR A 84 -5.42 5.83 -12.85
CA TYR A 84 -4.11 5.19 -13.01
C TYR A 84 -4.09 4.30 -14.25
N THR A 85 -2.90 4.10 -14.83
CA THR A 85 -2.73 3.10 -15.88
C THR A 85 -2.54 1.74 -15.25
N LEU A 86 -3.13 0.72 -15.86
CA LEU A 86 -3.07 -0.66 -15.40
C LEU A 86 -2.54 -1.57 -16.49
N SER A 87 -1.54 -2.35 -16.17
CA SER A 87 -1.06 -3.48 -16.98
C SER A 87 -1.00 -4.73 -16.11
N THR A 88 -1.65 -5.81 -16.53
CA THR A 88 -1.64 -7.08 -15.80
C THR A 88 -0.73 -8.08 -16.49
N VAL A 89 0.14 -8.70 -15.73
CA VAL A 89 1.02 -9.80 -16.15
C VAL A 89 0.65 -11.05 -15.36
N ILE A 90 0.50 -12.16 -16.06
CA ILE A 90 0.30 -13.48 -15.47
C ILE A 90 1.59 -14.28 -15.61
N TYR A 91 2.15 -14.67 -14.48
CA TYR A 91 3.36 -15.49 -14.40
C TYR A 91 3.00 -16.90 -13.91
N SER A 92 3.44 -17.90 -14.63
CA SER A 92 3.25 -19.32 -14.26
C SER A 92 4.42 -19.82 -13.43
N LEU A 93 4.16 -20.26 -12.23
CA LEU A 93 5.16 -20.93 -11.40
C LEU A 93 5.61 -22.26 -12.01
N LYS A 94 4.68 -23.01 -12.60
CA LYS A 94 4.98 -24.28 -13.24
C LYS A 94 5.87 -24.14 -14.48
N LYS A 95 5.61 -23.11 -15.30
CA LYS A 95 6.42 -22.82 -16.51
C LYS A 95 7.64 -21.97 -16.20
N THR A 96 7.66 -21.29 -15.03
CA THR A 96 8.67 -20.30 -14.64
C THR A 96 8.81 -19.17 -15.66
N ASP A 97 7.68 -18.74 -16.22
CA ASP A 97 7.64 -17.78 -17.32
C ASP A 97 6.33 -16.98 -17.32
N VAL A 98 6.34 -15.86 -18.03
CA VAL A 98 5.14 -15.06 -18.28
C VAL A 98 4.23 -15.79 -19.25
N ILE A 99 2.96 -15.98 -18.84
CA ILE A 99 1.94 -16.57 -19.71
C ILE A 99 1.30 -15.51 -20.59
N SER A 100 0.98 -14.36 -20.00
CA SER A 100 0.30 -13.28 -20.71
C SER A 100 0.59 -11.91 -20.11
N ARG A 101 0.42 -10.90 -20.95
CA ARG A 101 0.38 -9.48 -20.56
C ARG A 101 -0.82 -8.83 -21.22
N THR A 102 -1.54 -8.01 -20.46
CA THR A 102 -2.70 -7.27 -20.96
C THR A 102 -2.64 -5.83 -20.41
N ASP A 103 -2.65 -4.86 -21.31
CA ASP A 103 -2.64 -3.44 -20.97
C ASP A 103 -4.07 -2.89 -21.06
N PHE A 104 -4.54 -2.22 -19.99
CA PHE A 104 -5.92 -1.74 -19.84
C PHE A 104 -6.07 -0.22 -20.05
N GLY A 105 -4.94 0.48 -20.21
CA GLY A 105 -4.94 1.93 -20.32
C GLY A 105 -5.22 2.63 -18.99
N THR A 106 -5.87 3.78 -19.04
CA THR A 106 -6.07 4.67 -17.90
C THR A 106 -7.52 4.61 -17.41
N GLY A 107 -7.74 4.53 -16.10
CA GLY A 107 -9.06 4.47 -15.48
C GLY A 107 -9.01 4.21 -13.98
N ASN A 108 -10.18 4.02 -13.37
CA ASN A 108 -10.35 3.54 -12.01
C ASN A 108 -10.70 2.05 -12.07
N PHE A 109 -9.79 1.22 -11.58
CA PHE A 109 -9.93 -0.22 -11.71
C PHE A 109 -10.01 -0.91 -10.34
N ALA A 110 -10.83 -1.98 -10.26
CA ALA A 110 -10.71 -3.02 -9.27
C ALA A 110 -10.31 -4.32 -9.98
N THR A 111 -9.37 -5.04 -9.43
CA THR A 111 -8.83 -6.25 -10.06
C THR A 111 -8.75 -7.38 -9.05
N GLY A 112 -8.75 -8.62 -9.54
CA GLY A 112 -8.52 -9.78 -8.70
C GLY A 112 -8.29 -11.03 -9.53
N ILE A 113 -7.84 -12.07 -8.85
CA ILE A 113 -7.61 -13.37 -9.42
C ILE A 113 -8.86 -14.25 -9.30
N LEU A 114 -9.06 -15.13 -10.24
CA LEU A 114 -10.11 -16.14 -10.27
C LEU A 114 -9.46 -17.52 -10.40
N ASN A 115 -10.21 -18.60 -10.13
CA ASN A 115 -9.70 -19.97 -10.27
C ASN A 115 -9.12 -20.26 -11.65
N ASN A 116 -9.75 -19.75 -12.72
CA ASN A 116 -9.35 -20.02 -14.10
C ASN A 116 -9.04 -18.75 -14.91
N GLY A 117 -8.67 -17.66 -14.24
CA GLY A 117 -8.39 -16.40 -14.91
C GLY A 117 -8.28 -15.23 -13.95
N PHE A 118 -8.69 -14.07 -14.41
CA PHE A 118 -8.71 -12.86 -13.60
C PHE A 118 -9.81 -11.91 -14.06
N TYR A 119 -10.14 -10.92 -13.25
CA TYR A 119 -11.05 -9.86 -13.64
C TYR A 119 -10.39 -8.49 -13.55
N VAL A 120 -10.88 -7.58 -14.38
CA VAL A 120 -10.61 -6.15 -14.31
C VAL A 120 -11.93 -5.40 -14.43
N ALA A 121 -12.29 -4.69 -13.39
CA ALA A 121 -13.49 -3.87 -13.34
C ALA A 121 -13.13 -2.40 -13.52
N GLN A 122 -13.79 -1.73 -14.45
CA GLN A 122 -13.76 -0.27 -14.61
C GLN A 122 -14.87 0.31 -13.75
N LEU A 123 -14.51 0.87 -12.60
CA LEU A 123 -15.48 1.29 -11.58
C LEU A 123 -16.36 2.43 -12.07
N ASP A 124 -15.80 3.40 -12.79
CA ASP A 124 -16.53 4.56 -13.30
C ASP A 124 -17.60 4.19 -14.34
N GLU A 125 -17.37 3.10 -15.08
CA GLU A 125 -18.29 2.57 -16.09
C GLU A 125 -19.23 1.48 -15.56
N GLY A 126 -18.92 0.95 -14.38
CA GLY A 126 -19.60 -0.21 -13.80
C GLY A 126 -19.46 -1.47 -14.65
N ILE A 127 -18.32 -1.64 -15.33
CA ILE A 127 -18.03 -2.77 -16.22
C ILE A 127 -16.98 -3.68 -15.60
N ILE A 128 -17.29 -4.97 -15.52
CA ILE A 128 -16.38 -6.02 -15.07
C ILE A 128 -16.04 -6.91 -16.26
N ASN A 129 -14.80 -6.92 -16.68
CA ASN A 129 -14.31 -7.79 -17.73
C ASN A 129 -13.61 -9.00 -17.11
N ILE A 130 -13.95 -10.20 -17.57
CA ILE A 130 -13.36 -11.47 -17.17
C ILE A 130 -12.42 -11.94 -18.26
N TYR A 131 -11.24 -12.37 -17.86
CA TYR A 131 -10.16 -12.83 -18.74
C TYR A 131 -9.73 -14.24 -18.35
N ASP A 132 -9.34 -15.04 -19.32
CA ASP A 132 -8.60 -16.29 -19.05
C ASP A 132 -7.13 -15.98 -18.72
N LEU A 133 -6.36 -17.01 -18.38
CA LEU A 133 -4.94 -16.87 -18.03
C LEU A 133 -4.06 -16.41 -19.21
N ASN A 134 -4.55 -16.54 -20.45
CA ASN A 134 -3.84 -16.05 -21.64
C ASN A 134 -4.17 -14.58 -21.96
N GLY A 135 -4.93 -13.91 -21.10
CA GLY A 135 -5.33 -12.51 -21.29
C GLY A 135 -6.47 -12.31 -22.30
N LYS A 136 -7.12 -13.39 -22.76
CA LYS A 136 -8.27 -13.30 -23.66
C LYS A 136 -9.52 -13.01 -22.84
N LYS A 137 -10.27 -11.95 -23.21
CA LYS A 137 -11.56 -11.63 -22.60
C LYS A 137 -12.56 -12.75 -22.90
N THR A 138 -13.14 -13.33 -21.85
CA THR A 138 -14.09 -14.43 -21.93
C THR A 138 -15.53 -14.01 -21.70
N SER A 139 -15.72 -13.00 -20.84
CA SER A 139 -17.06 -12.46 -20.58
C SER A 139 -16.99 -11.03 -20.05
N GLN A 140 -18.16 -10.39 -19.98
CA GLN A 140 -18.34 -9.05 -19.45
C GLN A 140 -19.62 -9.00 -18.60
N ILE A 141 -19.54 -8.34 -17.46
CA ILE A 141 -20.67 -8.10 -16.57
C ILE A 141 -20.82 -6.59 -16.43
N LYS A 142 -22.06 -6.10 -16.49
CA LYS A 142 -22.37 -4.68 -16.31
C LYS A 142 -23.22 -4.47 -15.07
N ILE A 143 -22.72 -3.67 -14.16
CA ILE A 143 -23.46 -3.21 -12.99
C ILE A 143 -24.53 -2.20 -13.48
N PRO A 144 -25.78 -2.31 -13.03
CA PRO A 144 -26.82 -1.36 -13.43
C PRO A 144 -26.45 0.09 -13.08
N SER A 145 -26.70 1.02 -14.00
CA SER A 145 -26.27 2.43 -13.93
C SER A 145 -26.81 3.23 -12.73
N LYS A 146 -27.78 2.68 -12.00
CA LYS A 146 -28.26 3.27 -10.73
C LYS A 146 -27.29 3.10 -9.57
N TYR A 147 -26.25 2.28 -9.70
CA TYR A 147 -25.20 2.08 -8.73
C TYR A 147 -23.89 2.71 -9.20
N GLN A 148 -23.15 3.29 -8.30
CA GLN A 148 -21.82 3.87 -8.53
C GLN A 148 -20.80 3.17 -7.64
N PRO A 149 -20.20 2.07 -8.10
CA PRO A 149 -19.31 1.28 -7.26
C PRO A 149 -18.02 2.05 -6.94
N GLY A 150 -17.77 2.27 -5.65
CA GLY A 150 -16.51 2.85 -5.16
C GLY A 150 -15.45 1.77 -4.88
N PHE A 151 -15.88 0.55 -4.65
CA PHE A 151 -15.02 -0.64 -4.51
C PHE A 151 -15.80 -1.90 -4.95
N LEU A 152 -15.05 -2.93 -5.35
CA LEU A 152 -15.65 -4.15 -5.88
C LEU A 152 -14.70 -5.35 -5.70
N SER A 153 -15.28 -6.53 -5.48
CA SER A 153 -14.59 -7.81 -5.61
C SER A 153 -15.49 -8.86 -6.26
N VAL A 154 -14.88 -9.79 -6.96
CA VAL A 154 -15.53 -10.96 -7.53
C VAL A 154 -15.04 -12.20 -6.78
N SER A 155 -15.95 -13.11 -6.41
CA SER A 155 -15.56 -14.38 -5.78
C SER A 155 -14.64 -15.18 -6.69
N GLU A 156 -13.73 -15.98 -6.12
CA GLU A 156 -12.73 -16.73 -6.87
C GLU A 156 -13.33 -17.66 -7.96
N ASN A 157 -14.52 -18.18 -7.71
CA ASN A 157 -15.27 -18.99 -8.69
C ASN A 157 -15.99 -18.17 -9.76
N GLY A 158 -15.97 -16.83 -9.67
CA GLY A 158 -16.61 -15.91 -10.62
C GLY A 158 -18.14 -15.85 -10.54
N GLU A 159 -18.78 -16.48 -9.55
CA GLU A 159 -20.25 -16.58 -9.49
C GLU A 159 -20.92 -15.41 -8.78
N TYR A 160 -20.21 -14.72 -7.87
CA TYR A 160 -20.75 -13.64 -7.05
C TYR A 160 -19.88 -12.38 -7.13
N ILE A 161 -20.52 -11.24 -6.98
CA ILE A 161 -19.88 -9.93 -6.98
C ILE A 161 -20.34 -9.17 -5.73
N CYS A 162 -19.38 -8.66 -4.96
CA CYS A 162 -19.62 -7.75 -3.84
C CYS A 162 -19.14 -6.35 -4.21
N PHE A 163 -19.96 -5.34 -4.02
CA PHE A 163 -19.58 -3.97 -4.29
C PHE A 163 -20.20 -2.99 -3.29
N GLY A 164 -19.51 -1.89 -3.03
CA GLY A 164 -20.03 -0.77 -2.27
C GLY A 164 -20.47 0.35 -3.19
N ASP A 165 -21.72 0.78 -3.05
CA ASP A 165 -22.27 1.91 -3.78
C ASP A 165 -21.98 3.21 -3.01
N GLY A 166 -21.17 4.08 -3.59
CA GLY A 166 -20.70 5.31 -2.95
C GLY A 166 -21.83 6.24 -2.51
N PRO A 167 -22.78 6.58 -3.41
CA PRO A 167 -23.86 7.51 -3.08
C PRO A 167 -24.80 7.04 -1.97
N SER A 168 -25.09 5.75 -1.91
CA SER A 168 -26.00 5.20 -0.88
C SER A 168 -25.29 4.74 0.39
N ALA A 169 -23.96 4.68 0.38
CA ALA A 169 -23.15 4.10 1.45
C ALA A 169 -23.59 2.67 1.85
N GLN A 170 -23.94 1.86 0.86
CA GLN A 170 -24.46 0.51 1.04
C GLN A 170 -23.62 -0.53 0.32
N ILE A 171 -23.56 -1.73 0.92
CA ILE A 171 -22.87 -2.89 0.36
C ILE A 171 -23.89 -3.82 -0.25
N PHE A 172 -23.61 -4.23 -1.48
CA PHE A 172 -24.45 -5.13 -2.25
C PHE A 172 -23.68 -6.40 -2.62
N VAL A 173 -24.40 -7.52 -2.67
CA VAL A 173 -23.95 -8.74 -3.31
C VAL A 173 -24.89 -9.09 -4.45
N ALA A 174 -24.32 -9.51 -5.56
CA ALA A 174 -25.06 -9.89 -6.77
C ALA A 174 -24.54 -11.23 -7.30
N ASP A 175 -25.37 -11.94 -8.05
CA ASP A 175 -24.91 -13.01 -8.93
C ASP A 175 -24.16 -12.46 -10.17
N LYS A 176 -23.43 -13.29 -10.88
CA LYS A 176 -22.69 -12.92 -12.09
C LYS A 176 -23.55 -12.37 -13.24
N LYS A 177 -24.87 -12.57 -13.18
CA LYS A 177 -25.81 -12.04 -14.16
C LYS A 177 -26.41 -10.70 -13.75
N MET A 178 -26.07 -10.21 -12.56
CA MET A 178 -26.66 -8.99 -11.96
C MET A 178 -28.19 -9.03 -11.85
N GLN A 179 -28.77 -10.22 -11.77
CA GLN A 179 -30.24 -10.38 -11.66
C GLN A 179 -30.71 -10.34 -10.21
N ASN A 180 -29.88 -10.79 -9.26
CA ASN A 180 -30.19 -10.88 -7.85
C ASN A 180 -29.30 -9.95 -7.03
N ILE A 181 -29.44 -8.65 -7.21
CA ILE A 181 -28.70 -7.64 -6.46
C ILE A 181 -29.39 -7.42 -5.11
N LYS A 182 -28.70 -7.72 -4.02
CA LYS A 182 -29.24 -7.58 -2.65
C LYS A 182 -28.32 -6.74 -1.79
N ARG A 183 -28.90 -5.78 -1.07
CA ARG A 183 -28.21 -5.05 -0.01
C ARG A 183 -27.95 -6.01 1.14
N VAL A 184 -26.72 -5.97 1.67
CA VAL A 184 -26.27 -6.85 2.77
C VAL A 184 -25.80 -6.08 3.98
N ALA A 185 -25.31 -4.85 3.83
CA ALA A 185 -24.85 -4.01 4.93
C ALA A 185 -24.84 -2.54 4.51
N ASP A 186 -24.68 -1.65 5.51
CA ASP A 186 -24.30 -0.27 5.32
C ASP A 186 -22.83 -0.10 5.71
N PHE A 187 -22.18 0.91 5.15
CA PHE A 187 -20.84 1.30 5.55
C PHE A 187 -20.79 2.80 5.87
N THR A 188 -19.87 3.16 6.75
CA THR A 188 -19.52 4.55 7.06
C THR A 188 -18.02 4.70 6.97
N GLY A 189 -17.55 5.79 6.37
CA GLY A 189 -16.12 6.06 6.25
C GLY A 189 -15.37 5.08 5.35
N TYR A 190 -14.09 4.84 5.69
CA TYR A 190 -13.22 3.96 4.93
C TYR A 190 -13.68 2.51 4.99
N THR A 191 -14.03 1.97 3.84
CA THR A 191 -14.46 0.57 3.70
C THR A 191 -13.75 -0.05 2.51
N ARG A 192 -13.20 -1.23 2.68
CA ARG A 192 -12.64 -2.01 1.58
C ARG A 192 -13.05 -3.46 1.68
N ILE A 193 -13.17 -4.13 0.55
CA ILE A 193 -13.24 -5.59 0.52
C ILE A 193 -11.82 -6.08 0.77
N CYS A 194 -11.62 -6.79 1.87
CA CYS A 194 -10.32 -7.25 2.28
C CYS A 194 -9.88 -8.45 1.47
N ASP A 195 -10.82 -9.40 1.29
CA ASP A 195 -10.49 -10.69 0.73
C ASP A 195 -11.74 -11.52 0.43
N THR A 196 -11.56 -12.65 -0.23
CA THR A 196 -12.57 -13.71 -0.39
C THR A 196 -11.90 -15.06 -0.15
N ASP A 197 -12.62 -15.98 0.49
CA ASP A 197 -12.23 -17.38 0.64
C ASP A 197 -12.91 -18.28 -0.39
N GLY A 198 -13.41 -17.70 -1.48
CA GLY A 198 -14.19 -18.36 -2.52
C GLY A 198 -15.68 -18.56 -2.18
N SER A 199 -16.06 -18.49 -0.90
CA SER A 199 -17.44 -18.63 -0.42
C SER A 199 -17.98 -17.38 0.26
N SER A 200 -17.11 -16.59 0.86
CA SER A 200 -17.46 -15.36 1.60
C SER A 200 -16.63 -14.18 1.16
N PHE A 201 -17.20 -12.99 1.28
CA PHE A 201 -16.48 -11.73 1.20
C PHE A 201 -16.21 -11.20 2.60
N PHE A 202 -15.02 -10.65 2.80
CA PHE A 202 -14.62 -9.99 4.04
C PHE A 202 -14.49 -8.51 3.78
N VAL A 203 -15.33 -7.72 4.43
CA VAL A 203 -15.37 -6.27 4.25
C VAL A 203 -14.90 -5.60 5.53
N GLN A 204 -13.78 -4.91 5.46
CA GLN A 204 -13.26 -4.11 6.57
C GLN A 204 -14.04 -2.81 6.65
N LEU A 205 -14.66 -2.56 7.81
CA LEU A 205 -15.30 -1.30 8.15
C LEU A 205 -14.33 -0.45 8.98
N TYR A 206 -14.30 0.83 8.69
CA TYR A 206 -13.59 1.78 9.53
C TYR A 206 -14.16 1.73 10.97
N GLU A 207 -13.30 1.61 11.98
CA GLU A 207 -13.63 1.57 13.42
C GLU A 207 -14.49 0.40 13.93
N ASN A 208 -15.11 -0.42 13.08
CA ASN A 208 -16.13 -1.37 13.52
C ASN A 208 -15.84 -2.85 13.24
N GLY A 209 -14.63 -3.17 12.85
CA GLY A 209 -14.25 -4.56 12.60
C GLY A 209 -14.45 -5.00 11.15
N ILE A 210 -14.78 -6.27 10.98
CA ILE A 210 -14.94 -6.91 9.69
C ILE A 210 -16.36 -7.44 9.59
N ILE A 211 -17.00 -7.30 8.43
CA ILE A 211 -18.21 -8.04 8.09
C ILE A 211 -17.81 -9.19 7.16
N GLN A 212 -18.04 -10.41 7.60
CA GLN A 212 -18.05 -11.58 6.74
C GLN A 212 -19.43 -11.70 6.10
N ILE A 213 -19.48 -11.87 4.79
CA ILE A 213 -20.71 -12.00 4.01
C ILE A 213 -20.64 -13.32 3.24
N ASP A 214 -21.47 -14.29 3.59
CA ASP A 214 -21.62 -15.51 2.81
C ASP A 214 -22.27 -15.17 1.47
N ALA A 215 -21.57 -15.42 0.39
CA ALA A 215 -21.95 -14.98 -0.95
C ALA A 215 -23.23 -15.65 -1.47
N LYS A 216 -23.50 -16.89 -1.03
CA LYS A 216 -24.66 -17.69 -1.46
C LYS A 216 -25.90 -17.41 -0.62
N THR A 217 -25.74 -17.41 0.70
CA THR A 217 -26.88 -17.28 1.63
C THR A 217 -27.16 -15.84 2.01
N LEU A 218 -26.23 -14.92 1.73
CA LEU A 218 -26.23 -13.49 2.08
C LEU A 218 -26.28 -13.24 3.59
N LYS A 219 -26.01 -14.27 4.39
CA LYS A 219 -25.86 -14.10 5.83
C LYS A 219 -24.61 -13.30 6.13
N THR A 220 -24.75 -12.36 7.04
CA THR A 220 -23.65 -11.52 7.50
C THR A 220 -23.27 -11.90 8.92
N LYS A 221 -21.96 -11.88 9.21
CA LYS A 221 -21.40 -12.04 10.55
C LYS A 221 -20.45 -10.90 10.82
N LYS A 222 -20.73 -10.11 11.86
CA LYS A 222 -19.82 -9.06 12.30
C LYS A 222 -18.73 -9.67 13.19
N ILE A 223 -17.48 -9.47 12.83
CA ILE A 223 -16.30 -9.85 13.59
C ILE A 223 -15.81 -8.57 14.28
N LYS A 224 -15.95 -8.53 15.60
CA LYS A 224 -15.44 -7.41 16.40
C LYS A 224 -13.93 -7.50 16.47
N THR A 225 -13.27 -6.37 16.34
CA THR A 225 -11.82 -6.22 16.52
C THR A 225 -11.56 -5.19 17.61
N ASN A 226 -10.44 -5.27 18.27
CA ASN A 226 -10.05 -4.30 19.28
C ASN A 226 -9.31 -3.14 18.59
N GLY A 227 -9.99 -2.01 18.48
CA GLY A 227 -9.38 -0.79 17.91
C GLY A 227 -9.16 -0.84 16.40
N TYR A 228 -8.20 -0.04 15.95
CA TYR A 228 -7.84 0.10 14.54
C TYR A 228 -7.26 -1.20 13.95
N ILE A 229 -7.72 -1.57 12.76
CA ILE A 229 -7.24 -2.76 12.05
C ILE A 229 -6.18 -2.34 11.03
N ARG A 230 -4.97 -2.83 11.18
CA ARG A 230 -3.87 -2.58 10.24
C ARG A 230 -4.00 -3.43 8.99
N LEU A 231 -4.29 -4.72 9.18
CA LEU A 231 -4.46 -5.70 8.12
C LEU A 231 -5.63 -6.61 8.49
N ALA A 232 -6.51 -6.87 7.54
CA ALA A 232 -7.62 -7.80 7.71
C ALA A 232 -7.88 -8.58 6.42
N GLY A 233 -8.46 -9.76 6.57
CA GLY A 233 -8.82 -10.62 5.45
C GLY A 233 -9.54 -11.87 5.89
N ALA A 234 -9.65 -12.84 4.99
CA ALA A 234 -10.28 -14.13 5.24
C ALA A 234 -9.63 -14.92 6.37
N TYR A 235 -8.38 -14.61 6.69
CA TYR A 235 -7.56 -15.36 7.67
C TYR A 235 -7.46 -14.69 9.03
N GLY A 236 -8.11 -13.54 9.23
CA GLY A 236 -8.15 -12.83 10.50
C GLY A 236 -7.79 -11.35 10.39
N SER A 237 -7.30 -10.77 11.49
CA SER A 237 -6.92 -9.36 11.55
C SER A 237 -5.65 -9.13 12.37
N ILE A 238 -4.96 -8.04 12.06
CA ILE A 238 -3.80 -7.54 12.79
C ILE A 238 -4.11 -6.11 13.19
N SER A 239 -4.01 -5.83 14.48
CA SER A 239 -4.24 -4.50 15.07
C SER A 239 -3.01 -4.11 15.90
N PRO A 240 -2.54 -2.85 15.85
CA PRO A 240 -1.48 -2.40 16.73
C PRO A 240 -1.94 -2.43 18.20
N ASN A 241 -1.01 -2.67 19.09
CA ASN A 241 -1.16 -2.55 20.54
C ASN A 241 0.11 -1.94 21.15
N ASP A 242 0.14 -1.76 22.47
CA ASP A 242 1.24 -1.10 23.16
C ASP A 242 2.60 -1.84 23.03
N ASP A 243 2.56 -3.15 22.79
CA ASP A 243 3.74 -4.01 22.68
C ASP A 243 4.09 -4.42 21.22
N GLY A 244 3.37 -3.86 20.22
CA GLY A 244 3.55 -4.22 18.82
C GLY A 244 2.21 -4.50 18.12
N PHE A 245 1.87 -5.77 17.85
CA PHE A 245 0.64 -6.12 17.15
C PHE A 245 -0.12 -7.26 17.80
N GLU A 246 -1.43 -7.08 17.93
CA GLU A 246 -2.38 -8.14 18.29
C GLU A 246 -2.90 -8.82 17.03
N ILE A 247 -2.87 -10.14 17.04
CA ILE A 247 -3.34 -10.96 15.94
C ILE A 247 -4.59 -11.71 16.37
N SER A 248 -5.62 -11.63 15.56
CA SER A 248 -6.86 -12.40 15.73
C SER A 248 -7.07 -13.34 14.54
N ASP A 249 -7.68 -14.49 14.79
CA ASP A 249 -8.11 -15.42 13.74
C ASP A 249 -9.37 -14.90 13.00
N ALA A 250 -9.83 -15.66 12.01
CA ALA A 250 -11.04 -15.32 11.23
C ALA A 250 -12.34 -15.25 12.06
N THR A 251 -12.33 -15.70 13.30
CA THR A 251 -13.48 -15.59 14.21
C THR A 251 -13.42 -14.35 15.10
N GLY A 252 -12.29 -13.62 15.08
CA GLY A 252 -12.00 -12.49 15.96
C GLY A 252 -11.40 -12.88 17.30
N LYS A 253 -11.05 -14.17 17.50
CA LYS A 253 -10.38 -14.64 18.70
C LYS A 253 -8.88 -14.33 18.61
N LYS A 254 -8.32 -13.74 19.68
CA LYS A 254 -6.89 -13.49 19.79
C LYS A 254 -6.09 -14.78 19.66
N THR A 255 -5.03 -14.74 18.87
CA THR A 255 -4.06 -15.82 18.76
C THR A 255 -2.82 -15.46 19.55
N GLY A 256 -2.21 -16.44 20.25
CA GLY A 256 -0.99 -16.21 21.05
C GLY A 256 0.28 -16.11 20.19
N ASN A 257 0.22 -16.46 18.91
CA ASN A 257 1.33 -16.50 17.99
C ASN A 257 0.97 -15.92 16.61
N PRO A 258 1.93 -15.39 15.87
CA PRO A 258 3.25 -14.98 16.35
C PRO A 258 3.17 -13.74 17.23
N LYS A 259 4.15 -13.52 18.09
CA LYS A 259 4.34 -12.24 18.78
C LYS A 259 5.15 -11.32 17.88
N ILE A 260 4.53 -10.29 17.35
CA ILE A 260 5.20 -9.25 16.55
C ILE A 260 5.38 -8.05 17.47
N ASN A 261 6.54 -8.00 18.12
CA ASN A 261 6.85 -7.03 19.18
C ASN A 261 7.63 -5.81 18.65
N LYS A 262 7.74 -5.66 17.33
CA LYS A 262 8.51 -4.56 16.72
C LYS A 262 7.55 -3.58 16.06
N ILE A 263 7.55 -2.37 16.57
CA ILE A 263 6.69 -1.27 16.06
C ILE A 263 7.09 -0.83 14.65
N ASP A 264 8.37 -0.99 14.31
CA ASP A 264 8.93 -0.66 13.00
C ASP A 264 8.61 -1.70 11.91
N GLU A 265 8.13 -2.89 12.28
CA GLU A 265 7.66 -3.90 11.33
C GLU A 265 6.23 -3.60 10.86
N ILE A 266 6.06 -3.36 9.57
CA ILE A 266 4.75 -3.08 8.98
C ILE A 266 4.14 -4.38 8.44
N PRO A 267 2.97 -4.84 8.94
CA PRO A 267 2.27 -5.96 8.34
C PRO A 267 1.89 -5.67 6.88
N VAL A 268 2.34 -6.52 5.97
CA VAL A 268 2.11 -6.40 4.52
C VAL A 268 1.00 -7.35 4.08
N THR A 269 1.05 -8.61 4.52
CA THR A 269 0.04 -9.61 4.20
C THR A 269 -0.08 -10.67 5.28
N MET A 270 -1.23 -11.33 5.30
CA MET A 270 -1.54 -12.44 6.21
C MET A 270 -2.27 -13.53 5.43
N SER A 271 -1.79 -14.75 5.57
CA SER A 271 -2.42 -15.96 5.04
C SER A 271 -2.88 -16.89 6.16
N LEU A 272 -3.37 -18.05 5.79
CA LEU A 272 -3.71 -19.11 6.75
C LEU A 272 -2.49 -19.52 7.60
N LYS A 273 -1.31 -19.59 6.99
CA LYS A 273 -0.09 -20.13 7.62
C LYS A 273 0.93 -19.07 8.03
N ARG A 274 0.91 -17.88 7.44
CA ARG A 274 2.00 -16.91 7.60
C ARG A 274 1.49 -15.49 7.76
N ILE A 275 2.31 -14.71 8.44
CA ILE A 275 2.23 -13.24 8.45
C ILE A 275 3.54 -12.71 7.91
N ILE A 276 3.47 -11.80 6.97
CA ILE A 276 4.64 -11.15 6.38
C ILE A 276 4.61 -9.70 6.79
N THR A 277 5.70 -9.25 7.41
CA THR A 277 5.96 -7.86 7.75
C THR A 277 7.16 -7.34 6.97
N ALA A 278 7.28 -6.04 6.85
CA ALA A 278 8.43 -5.37 6.27
C ALA A 278 8.89 -4.24 7.17
N ALA A 279 10.21 -4.09 7.29
CA ALA A 279 10.87 -2.99 7.99
C ALA A 279 12.11 -2.59 7.20
N GLY A 280 12.38 -1.30 7.08
CA GLY A 280 13.57 -0.88 6.35
C GLY A 280 13.52 0.58 5.91
N ASN A 281 14.22 0.87 4.83
CA ASN A 281 14.30 2.18 4.22
C ASN A 281 13.97 2.09 2.71
N MET A 282 13.99 3.23 2.00
CA MET A 282 13.62 3.29 0.58
C MET A 282 14.50 2.44 -0.35
N ASP A 283 15.71 2.09 0.08
CA ASP A 283 16.66 1.33 -0.75
C ASP A 283 16.64 -0.17 -0.44
N THR A 284 16.31 -0.53 0.80
CA THR A 284 16.36 -1.92 1.26
C THR A 284 15.38 -2.14 2.39
N ASP A 285 14.47 -3.07 2.22
CA ASP A 285 13.63 -3.58 3.30
C ASP A 285 14.12 -4.94 3.78
N ILE A 286 13.86 -5.21 5.05
CA ILE A 286 13.95 -6.54 5.63
C ILE A 286 12.53 -7.04 5.82
N ILE A 287 12.17 -8.11 5.13
CA ILE A 287 10.92 -8.80 5.42
C ILE A 287 11.13 -9.78 6.57
N THR A 288 10.14 -9.88 7.44
CA THR A 288 10.03 -10.95 8.42
C THR A 288 8.81 -11.80 8.10
N VAL A 289 9.02 -13.10 8.01
CA VAL A 289 7.97 -14.06 7.68
C VAL A 289 7.73 -14.94 8.90
N TYR A 290 6.62 -14.73 9.56
CA TYR A 290 6.22 -15.45 10.75
C TYR A 290 5.33 -16.64 10.40
N SER A 291 5.59 -17.78 11.01
CA SER A 291 4.68 -18.92 11.05
C SER A 291 3.57 -18.66 12.08
N ARG A 292 2.32 -18.85 11.69
CA ARG A 292 1.17 -18.70 12.61
C ARG A 292 0.98 -19.91 13.52
N ASP A 293 1.54 -21.06 13.15
CA ASP A 293 1.37 -22.31 13.91
C ASP A 293 2.25 -22.34 15.16
N ASP A 294 3.51 -21.93 15.03
CA ASP A 294 4.54 -22.08 16.08
C ASP A 294 5.27 -20.79 16.41
N GLY A 295 4.99 -19.70 15.73
CA GLY A 295 5.61 -18.39 15.96
C GLY A 295 7.05 -18.28 15.48
N ARG A 296 7.62 -19.33 14.86
CA ARG A 296 8.96 -19.24 14.27
C ARG A 296 8.95 -18.30 13.08
N TYR A 297 10.07 -17.67 12.82
CA TYR A 297 10.20 -16.72 11.72
C TYR A 297 11.55 -16.82 11.02
N PHE A 298 11.63 -16.27 9.83
CA PHE A 298 12.88 -15.96 9.15
C PHE A 298 12.84 -14.52 8.62
N THR A 299 14.03 -13.98 8.36
CA THR A 299 14.17 -12.65 7.77
C THR A 299 14.90 -12.73 6.43
N GLN A 300 14.53 -11.85 5.51
CA GLN A 300 15.18 -11.72 4.21
C GLN A 300 15.30 -10.25 3.84
N SER A 301 16.50 -9.82 3.49
CA SER A 301 16.72 -8.48 2.94
C SER A 301 16.32 -8.46 1.47
N VAL A 302 15.61 -7.43 1.06
CA VAL A 302 15.17 -7.20 -0.32
C VAL A 302 15.53 -5.78 -0.73
N ASN A 303 15.78 -5.60 -2.02
CA ASN A 303 16.21 -4.35 -2.59
C ASN A 303 14.98 -3.47 -2.92
N GLY A 304 14.86 -2.29 -2.31
CA GLY A 304 13.71 -1.38 -2.40
C GLY A 304 12.70 -1.59 -1.27
N SER A 305 11.68 -0.74 -1.22
CA SER A 305 10.60 -0.83 -0.24
C SER A 305 9.53 -1.82 -0.69
N VAL A 306 9.11 -2.71 0.20
CA VAL A 306 8.06 -3.70 -0.08
C VAL A 306 6.71 -2.99 -0.21
N TYR A 307 6.11 -3.11 -1.39
CA TYR A 307 4.79 -2.56 -1.70
C TYR A 307 3.67 -3.58 -1.53
N SER A 308 3.88 -4.79 -2.04
CA SER A 308 2.90 -5.88 -1.98
C SER A 308 3.58 -7.22 -1.74
N ALA A 309 2.92 -8.10 -1.02
CA ALA A 309 3.37 -9.47 -0.82
C ALA A 309 2.18 -10.44 -0.85
N VAL A 310 2.42 -11.67 -1.27
CA VAL A 310 1.44 -12.75 -1.25
C VAL A 310 2.11 -14.06 -0.84
N ASP A 311 1.49 -14.77 0.12
CA ASP A 311 1.85 -16.16 0.43
C ASP A 311 1.16 -17.07 -0.57
N MET A 312 1.94 -17.72 -1.41
CA MET A 312 1.43 -18.57 -2.49
C MET A 312 0.98 -19.96 -2.01
N GLN A 313 1.07 -20.22 -0.69
CA GLN A 313 0.65 -21.47 -0.02
C GLN A 313 1.35 -22.76 -0.49
N ASN A 314 2.17 -22.70 -1.51
CA ASN A 314 2.94 -23.82 -2.08
C ASN A 314 4.40 -23.85 -1.64
N GLY A 315 4.76 -23.16 -0.55
CA GLY A 315 6.12 -23.04 -0.05
C GLY A 315 6.90 -21.84 -0.59
N TYR A 316 6.22 -20.93 -1.31
CA TYR A 316 6.79 -19.70 -1.85
C TYR A 316 6.02 -18.48 -1.35
N ILE A 317 6.74 -17.37 -1.28
CA ILE A 317 6.21 -16.03 -1.09
C ILE A 317 6.62 -15.23 -2.31
N ALA A 318 5.69 -14.48 -2.89
CA ALA A 318 6.02 -13.46 -3.87
C ALA A 318 5.90 -12.08 -3.23
N LEU A 319 6.80 -11.19 -3.60
CA LEU A 319 6.74 -9.78 -3.18
C LEU A 319 7.18 -8.85 -4.31
N SER A 320 6.63 -7.64 -4.27
CA SER A 320 7.05 -6.54 -5.13
C SER A 320 7.73 -5.47 -4.29
N THR A 321 8.82 -4.92 -4.81
CA THR A 321 9.48 -3.77 -4.21
C THR A 321 9.46 -2.58 -5.16
N VAL A 322 9.44 -1.39 -4.59
CA VAL A 322 9.45 -0.13 -5.32
C VAL A 322 10.68 0.67 -4.96
N LYS A 323 11.20 1.40 -5.94
CA LYS A 323 12.27 2.37 -5.79
C LYS A 323 11.92 3.62 -6.58
N SER A 324 12.30 4.77 -6.07
CA SER A 324 12.05 6.03 -6.77
C SER A 324 12.59 6.01 -8.19
N GLY A 325 11.70 6.28 -9.17
CA GLY A 325 12.05 6.38 -10.59
C GLY A 325 12.46 5.08 -11.28
N LYS A 326 12.18 3.90 -10.66
CA LYS A 326 12.45 2.58 -11.25
C LYS A 326 11.19 1.75 -11.33
N THR A 327 11.15 0.87 -12.31
CA THR A 327 10.11 -0.18 -12.39
C THR A 327 10.18 -1.10 -11.18
N PRO A 328 9.03 -1.50 -10.59
CA PRO A 328 8.99 -2.44 -9.49
C PRO A 328 9.71 -3.76 -9.78
N GLU A 329 10.47 -4.23 -8.82
CA GLU A 329 11.13 -5.55 -8.88
C GLU A 329 10.23 -6.60 -8.21
N ILE A 330 10.14 -7.78 -8.82
CA ILE A 330 9.32 -8.89 -8.33
C ILE A 330 10.22 -10.03 -7.87
N TYR A 331 10.02 -10.49 -6.65
CA TYR A 331 10.82 -11.55 -6.03
C TYR A 331 9.96 -12.76 -5.67
N LEU A 332 10.53 -13.96 -5.87
CA LEU A 332 10.06 -15.21 -5.28
C LEU A 332 11.03 -15.66 -4.20
N ILE A 333 10.50 -16.01 -3.03
CA ILE A 333 11.27 -16.49 -1.88
C ILE A 333 10.77 -17.88 -1.53
N GLY A 334 11.66 -18.87 -1.54
CA GLY A 334 11.39 -20.22 -1.06
C GLY A 334 11.41 -20.25 0.47
N THR A 335 10.37 -20.79 1.09
CA THR A 335 10.26 -20.82 2.56
C THR A 335 10.87 -22.08 3.18
N ALA A 336 11.05 -23.15 2.43
CA ALA A 336 11.59 -24.44 2.92
C ALA A 336 13.09 -24.39 3.21
N SER A 337 13.83 -23.51 2.53
CA SER A 337 15.30 -23.37 2.68
C SER A 337 15.72 -22.32 3.72
N GLN A 338 14.77 -21.68 4.40
CA GLN A 338 15.07 -20.59 5.33
C GLN A 338 15.42 -21.11 6.73
N LYS A 339 16.45 -20.51 7.34
CA LYS A 339 16.77 -20.74 8.76
C LYS A 339 15.70 -20.07 9.62
N LEU A 340 14.98 -20.86 10.41
CA LEU A 340 13.94 -20.38 11.30
C LEU A 340 14.51 -19.97 12.66
N TYR A 341 13.95 -18.88 13.21
CA TYR A 341 14.26 -18.33 14.54
C TYR A 341 13.00 -18.30 15.41
N GLY A 342 13.15 -18.24 16.73
CA GLY A 342 12.05 -18.19 17.70
C GLY A 342 11.29 -19.51 17.83
N GLY A 343 10.21 -19.51 18.61
CA GLY A 343 9.34 -20.67 18.90
C GLY A 343 9.08 -20.82 20.40
N GLN A 344 8.07 -21.63 20.78
CA GLN A 344 7.54 -21.68 22.15
C GLN A 344 8.52 -22.18 23.25
N ASN A 345 9.77 -22.58 22.93
CA ASN A 345 10.70 -23.21 23.90
C ASN A 345 12.15 -22.72 23.82
N GLN A 346 12.43 -21.50 23.42
CA GLN A 346 13.78 -20.95 23.58
C GLN A 346 13.72 -19.52 24.11
N GLU A 347 14.21 -19.34 25.34
CA GLU A 347 14.58 -18.01 25.83
C GLU A 347 15.69 -17.46 24.94
N ASP A 348 15.36 -16.37 24.24
CA ASP A 348 16.28 -15.73 23.32
C ASP A 348 17.47 -15.15 24.04
N THR A 349 18.63 -15.74 23.82
CA THR A 349 19.92 -15.07 24.07
C THR A 349 20.21 -14.13 22.89
N ALA A 350 19.49 -13.06 22.79
CA ALA A 350 19.93 -11.87 22.06
C ALA A 350 20.88 -11.08 22.96
N LYS A 351 22.14 -11.53 23.09
CA LYS A 351 23.20 -10.67 23.62
C LYS A 351 23.71 -9.77 22.53
N THR A 352 23.19 -8.60 22.56
CA THR A 352 23.66 -7.37 21.92
C THR A 352 25.12 -7.11 22.31
N VAL A 353 25.92 -6.84 21.31
CA VAL A 353 27.23 -6.20 21.51
C VAL A 353 26.95 -4.75 21.88
N SER A 354 27.05 -4.41 23.14
CA SER A 354 27.14 -3.02 23.60
C SER A 354 28.53 -2.82 24.16
N GLU A 355 29.39 -2.16 23.45
CA GLU A 355 30.57 -1.55 24.06
C GLU A 355 30.17 -0.21 24.69
N LYS A 356 30.51 -0.12 25.95
CA LYS A 356 30.34 1.07 26.79
C LYS A 356 31.42 2.09 26.46
N GLU A 357 31.01 3.29 26.10
CA GLU A 357 31.79 4.47 26.46
C GLU A 357 30.98 5.38 27.40
N LYS A 358 31.54 5.63 28.57
CA LYS A 358 31.09 6.61 29.54
C LYS A 358 31.50 8.00 29.05
N VAL A 359 30.52 8.89 28.83
CA VAL A 359 30.78 10.34 28.77
C VAL A 359 29.83 11.06 29.71
N THR A 360 30.39 12.00 30.41
CA THR A 360 29.84 12.81 31.49
C THR A 360 28.74 13.75 31.07
N ASP A 361 27.87 14.02 32.03
CA ASP A 361 26.66 14.85 32.02
C ASP A 361 26.93 16.31 31.58
N SER A 362 26.33 16.68 30.48
CA SER A 362 25.94 18.07 30.13
C SER A 362 24.81 17.96 29.12
N GLU A 363 23.68 18.61 29.37
CA GLU A 363 22.39 18.69 28.64
C GLU A 363 22.35 17.88 27.33
N LYS A 364 22.04 16.56 27.41
CA LYS A 364 21.93 15.68 26.23
C LYS A 364 20.64 15.99 25.48
N LYS A 365 20.76 16.61 24.29
CA LYS A 365 19.78 16.44 23.21
C LYS A 365 19.44 14.95 23.10
N LYS A 366 18.17 14.55 23.21
CA LYS A 366 17.77 13.17 22.96
C LYS A 366 18.22 12.78 21.55
N ALA A 367 18.88 11.66 21.38
CA ALA A 367 19.36 11.18 20.10
C ALA A 367 18.21 10.67 19.22
N GLU A 368 17.11 10.25 19.85
CA GLU A 368 15.90 9.71 19.20
C GLU A 368 14.69 9.88 20.12
N HIS A 369 13.52 10.01 19.51
CA HIS A 369 12.22 9.99 20.19
C HIS A 369 11.11 9.59 19.22
N LEU A 370 10.19 8.73 19.65
CA LEU A 370 9.09 8.24 18.83
C LEU A 370 7.80 8.15 19.65
N LEU A 371 6.75 8.79 19.15
CA LEU A 371 5.39 8.75 19.70
C LEU A 371 4.66 7.54 19.14
N THR A 372 4.56 6.46 19.91
CA THR A 372 4.05 5.16 19.44
C THR A 372 2.54 5.04 19.46
N ASP A 373 1.86 5.86 20.24
CA ASP A 373 0.41 5.88 20.44
C ASP A 373 -0.35 6.86 19.52
N VAL A 374 0.36 7.53 18.61
CA VAL A 374 -0.29 8.35 17.58
C VAL A 374 -1.10 7.44 16.64
N PRO A 375 -2.41 7.72 16.45
CA PRO A 375 -3.23 6.88 15.60
C PRO A 375 -2.80 6.94 14.13
N VAL A 376 -3.05 5.85 13.41
CA VAL A 376 -2.93 5.80 11.95
C VAL A 376 -4.33 5.77 11.35
N ILE A 377 -4.64 6.76 10.53
CA ILE A 377 -5.91 6.87 9.82
C ILE A 377 -5.62 6.99 8.33
N SER A 378 -6.19 6.09 7.51
CA SER A 378 -6.06 6.20 6.06
C SER A 378 -7.07 7.19 5.48
N GLN A 379 -6.63 8.05 4.56
CA GLN A 379 -7.52 8.91 3.80
C GLN A 379 -8.28 8.17 2.70
N HIS A 380 -7.77 7.03 2.25
CA HIS A 380 -8.37 6.26 1.16
C HIS A 380 -9.40 5.24 1.64
N PRO A 381 -10.45 5.02 0.83
CA PRO A 381 -10.82 5.69 -0.43
C PRO A 381 -11.66 6.95 -0.23
N SER A 382 -12.13 7.26 1.00
CA SER A 382 -13.19 8.26 1.27
C SER A 382 -12.73 9.70 1.02
N PHE A 383 -11.45 9.98 1.24
CA PHE A 383 -10.87 11.33 1.15
C PHE A 383 -9.59 11.33 0.31
N PRO A 384 -9.68 11.04 -1.01
CA PRO A 384 -8.49 10.82 -1.86
C PRO A 384 -7.52 12.02 -1.91
N THR A 385 -8.01 13.22 -1.62
CA THR A 385 -7.19 14.45 -1.51
C THR A 385 -7.33 15.11 -0.13
N GLY A 386 -7.65 14.35 0.91
CA GLY A 386 -7.93 14.88 2.24
C GLY A 386 -6.80 14.67 3.26
N CYS A 387 -5.56 14.59 2.81
CA CYS A 387 -4.42 14.32 3.69
C CYS A 387 -4.32 15.32 4.85
N GLU A 388 -4.58 16.59 4.63
CA GLU A 388 -4.52 17.64 5.64
C GLU A 388 -5.60 17.46 6.71
N SER A 389 -6.83 17.16 6.27
CA SER A 389 -7.97 16.93 7.16
C SER A 389 -7.79 15.66 7.99
N VAL A 390 -7.28 14.59 7.36
CA VAL A 390 -7.05 13.32 8.06
C VAL A 390 -5.87 13.44 9.01
N SER A 391 -4.79 14.14 8.64
CA SER A 391 -3.67 14.45 9.53
C SER A 391 -4.11 15.29 10.73
N ALA A 392 -4.99 16.27 10.53
CA ALA A 392 -5.58 17.03 11.62
C ALA A 392 -6.30 16.11 12.62
N VAL A 393 -7.16 15.21 12.12
CA VAL A 393 -7.88 14.24 12.96
C VAL A 393 -6.94 13.27 13.67
N ILE A 394 -5.85 12.83 13.03
CA ILE A 394 -4.81 12.03 13.67
C ILE A 394 -4.26 12.75 14.91
N ALA A 395 -3.82 14.00 14.76
CA ALA A 395 -3.27 14.77 15.88
C ALA A 395 -4.31 15.12 16.95
N MET A 396 -5.55 15.41 16.56
CA MET A 396 -6.66 15.66 17.48
C MET A 396 -6.99 14.41 18.32
N ARG A 397 -7.05 13.24 17.70
CA ARG A 397 -7.29 11.97 18.41
C ARG A 397 -6.16 11.63 19.38
N TYR A 398 -4.92 11.84 18.98
CA TYR A 398 -3.78 11.71 19.89
C TYR A 398 -3.91 12.64 21.10
N SER A 399 -4.47 13.84 20.89
CA SER A 399 -4.76 14.79 21.97
C SER A 399 -5.98 14.41 22.83
N GLY A 400 -6.63 13.25 22.56
CA GLY A 400 -7.75 12.74 23.34
C GLY A 400 -9.14 13.12 22.81
N ASP A 401 -9.22 13.74 21.63
CA ASP A 401 -10.50 14.11 21.02
C ASP A 401 -11.11 12.95 20.24
N ASN A 402 -12.42 12.78 20.33
CA ASN A 402 -13.16 11.77 19.56
C ASN A 402 -13.88 12.42 18.38
N ILE A 403 -13.13 12.78 17.34
CA ILE A 403 -13.65 13.36 16.10
C ILE A 403 -13.35 12.43 14.91
N SER A 404 -14.28 12.34 13.95
CA SER A 404 -14.06 11.63 12.70
C SER A 404 -13.56 12.56 11.59
N PRO A 405 -12.86 12.04 10.56
CA PRO A 405 -12.52 12.84 9.37
C PRO A 405 -13.75 13.43 8.69
N GLU A 406 -14.88 12.70 8.65
CA GLU A 406 -16.14 13.18 8.11
C GLU A 406 -16.61 14.45 8.82
N SER A 407 -16.75 14.37 10.15
CA SER A 407 -17.20 15.52 10.96
C SER A 407 -16.23 16.69 10.85
N PHE A 408 -14.92 16.44 10.84
CA PHE A 408 -13.95 17.52 10.67
C PHE A 408 -14.12 18.24 9.33
N ILE A 409 -14.29 17.47 8.24
CA ILE A 409 -14.45 17.99 6.88
C ILE A 409 -15.80 18.72 6.71
N ASP A 410 -16.87 18.17 7.27
CA ASP A 410 -18.22 18.68 7.02
C ASP A 410 -18.57 19.89 7.89
N ASP A 411 -18.16 19.86 9.17
CA ASP A 411 -18.59 20.84 10.15
C ASP A 411 -17.60 22.00 10.33
N TYR A 412 -16.30 21.79 10.02
CA TYR A 412 -15.26 22.77 10.38
C TYR A 412 -14.42 23.28 9.21
N LEU A 413 -14.23 22.46 8.14
CA LEU A 413 -13.34 22.81 7.02
C LEU A 413 -14.02 23.77 6.04
N GLU A 414 -13.44 24.95 5.83
CA GLU A 414 -13.86 25.87 4.76
C GLU A 414 -13.38 25.35 3.40
N LYS A 415 -14.29 25.31 2.41
CA LYS A 415 -14.03 24.75 1.08
C LYS A 415 -14.54 25.68 -0.01
N SER A 416 -13.80 25.76 -1.13
CA SER A 416 -14.24 26.48 -2.32
C SER A 416 -13.76 25.78 -3.60
N SER A 417 -14.58 25.80 -4.64
CA SER A 417 -14.24 25.38 -6.01
C SER A 417 -14.46 26.51 -7.01
N ASP A 418 -14.44 27.77 -6.55
CA ASP A 418 -14.77 28.93 -7.36
C ASP A 418 -13.60 29.34 -8.28
N PHE A 419 -13.53 28.64 -9.42
CA PHE A 419 -12.64 29.01 -10.51
C PHE A 419 -13.46 29.65 -11.63
N HIS A 420 -13.07 30.85 -12.07
CA HIS A 420 -13.68 31.53 -13.19
C HIS A 420 -12.63 32.20 -14.10
N SER A 421 -13.05 32.68 -15.23
CA SER A 421 -12.20 33.41 -16.16
C SER A 421 -12.86 34.72 -16.54
N GLU A 422 -12.09 35.80 -16.43
CA GLU A 422 -12.49 37.13 -16.82
C GLU A 422 -11.39 37.77 -17.67
N ASN A 423 -11.75 38.33 -18.84
CA ASN A 423 -10.81 38.96 -19.79
C ASN A 423 -9.58 38.07 -20.14
N GLY A 424 -9.76 36.75 -20.19
CA GLY A 424 -8.71 35.78 -20.50
C GLY A 424 -7.79 35.45 -19.30
N ILE A 425 -8.01 36.04 -18.16
CA ILE A 425 -7.30 35.75 -16.91
C ILE A 425 -8.11 34.72 -16.12
N LYS A 426 -7.47 33.65 -15.68
CA LYS A 426 -8.07 32.64 -14.82
C LYS A 426 -7.92 33.06 -13.35
N TYR A 427 -9.03 33.17 -12.65
CA TYR A 427 -9.09 33.39 -11.20
C TYR A 427 -9.43 32.11 -10.47
N GLY A 428 -9.03 32.01 -9.20
CA GLY A 428 -9.33 30.86 -8.35
C GLY A 428 -9.10 31.15 -6.87
N PRO A 429 -9.53 30.23 -5.98
CA PRO A 429 -9.42 30.39 -4.56
C PRO A 429 -7.95 30.45 -4.07
N ASP A 430 -7.77 31.03 -2.91
CA ASP A 430 -6.49 31.04 -2.21
C ASP A 430 -6.37 29.80 -1.30
N PRO A 431 -5.36 28.92 -1.50
CA PRO A 431 -5.18 27.72 -0.69
C PRO A 431 -4.75 27.99 0.76
N TYR A 432 -4.40 29.24 1.10
CA TYR A 432 -4.15 29.67 2.47
C TYR A 432 -5.41 30.14 3.20
N SER A 433 -6.52 30.32 2.47
CA SER A 433 -7.79 30.78 3.00
C SER A 433 -8.85 29.68 3.03
N VAL A 434 -8.86 28.78 2.04
CA VAL A 434 -9.84 27.70 1.92
C VAL A 434 -9.21 26.42 1.35
N PHE A 435 -9.83 25.27 1.63
CA PHE A 435 -9.52 24.03 0.93
C PHE A 435 -10.06 24.11 -0.50
N ILE A 436 -9.19 23.97 -1.49
CA ILE A 436 -9.57 24.11 -2.91
C ILE A 436 -10.14 22.80 -3.43
N GLY A 437 -11.46 22.75 -3.58
CA GLY A 437 -12.22 21.58 -3.98
C GLY A 437 -12.89 20.88 -2.81
N SER A 438 -12.92 19.56 -2.82
CA SER A 438 -13.46 18.73 -1.72
C SER A 438 -12.48 17.61 -1.41
N PRO A 439 -12.18 17.33 -0.13
CA PRO A 439 -11.38 16.15 0.26
C PRO A 439 -11.90 14.82 -0.31
N ARG A 440 -13.19 14.74 -0.65
CA ARG A 440 -13.84 13.56 -1.24
C ARG A 440 -13.65 13.46 -2.75
N SER A 441 -13.15 14.52 -3.40
CA SER A 441 -12.91 14.54 -4.83
C SER A 441 -11.46 14.19 -5.13
N ARG A 442 -11.23 13.37 -6.14
CA ARG A 442 -9.86 13.07 -6.64
C ARG A 442 -9.23 14.23 -7.41
N SER A 443 -10.03 15.21 -7.83
CA SER A 443 -9.59 16.37 -8.60
C SER A 443 -9.41 17.64 -7.76
N ALA A 444 -9.54 17.55 -6.43
CA ALA A 444 -9.26 18.68 -5.56
C ALA A 444 -7.77 18.95 -5.45
N TYR A 445 -7.43 20.20 -5.10
CA TYR A 445 -6.04 20.58 -4.92
C TYR A 445 -5.56 20.35 -3.47
N GLY A 446 -6.35 20.75 -2.48
CA GLY A 446 -5.95 20.72 -1.07
C GLY A 446 -5.89 22.12 -0.45
N CYS A 447 -5.19 22.25 0.67
CA CYS A 447 -5.01 23.53 1.36
C CYS A 447 -3.69 23.59 2.15
N MET A 448 -3.36 24.79 2.61
CA MET A 448 -2.17 25.06 3.40
C MET A 448 -2.48 25.20 4.89
N ALA A 449 -1.46 25.26 5.74
CA ALA A 449 -1.56 25.21 7.20
C ALA A 449 -2.61 26.16 7.81
N PRO A 450 -2.77 27.43 7.39
CA PRO A 450 -3.75 28.32 8.01
C PRO A 450 -5.21 27.84 7.92
N VAL A 451 -5.57 27.11 6.85
CA VAL A 451 -6.93 26.59 6.67
C VAL A 451 -7.23 25.51 7.70
N ILE A 452 -6.29 24.60 7.92
CA ILE A 452 -6.41 23.53 8.92
C ILE A 452 -6.35 24.10 10.34
N GLU A 453 -5.48 25.05 10.61
CA GLU A 453 -5.43 25.78 11.89
C GLU A 453 -6.79 26.41 12.21
N ASN A 454 -7.40 27.13 11.25
CA ASN A 454 -8.71 27.74 11.42
C ASN A 454 -9.81 26.69 11.69
N ALA A 455 -9.81 25.59 10.96
CA ALA A 455 -10.77 24.50 11.17
C ALA A 455 -10.62 23.87 12.57
N MET A 456 -9.40 23.62 13.01
CA MET A 456 -9.12 23.12 14.37
C MET A 456 -9.52 24.12 15.44
N ASN A 457 -9.25 25.40 15.26
CA ASN A 457 -9.66 26.46 16.18
C ASN A 457 -11.20 26.59 16.27
N LYS A 458 -11.93 26.43 15.17
CA LYS A 458 -13.39 26.35 15.18
C LYS A 458 -13.90 25.15 16.01
N TYR A 459 -13.26 24.01 15.90
CA TYR A 459 -13.60 22.84 16.72
C TYR A 459 -13.30 23.08 18.20
N TYR A 460 -12.11 23.57 18.52
CA TYR A 460 -11.66 23.70 19.91
C TYR A 460 -12.34 24.85 20.66
N GLN A 461 -12.69 25.93 20.00
CA GLN A 461 -13.32 27.12 20.65
C GLN A 461 -12.58 27.57 21.91
N GLY A 462 -11.24 27.58 21.86
CA GLY A 462 -10.37 27.96 22.97
C GLY A 462 -10.10 26.88 24.03
N ARG A 463 -10.67 25.68 23.91
CA ARG A 463 -10.39 24.56 24.83
C ARG A 463 -8.94 24.05 24.76
N ARG A 464 -8.30 24.22 23.61
CA ARG A 464 -6.88 23.93 23.36
C ARG A 464 -6.28 25.02 22.48
N THR A 465 -4.96 25.15 22.54
CA THR A 465 -4.24 26.10 21.69
C THR A 465 -3.74 25.35 20.44
N VAL A 466 -4.22 25.73 19.26
CA VAL A 466 -3.65 25.30 17.99
C VAL A 466 -2.57 26.31 17.61
N LYS A 467 -1.35 25.85 17.42
CA LYS A 467 -0.21 26.71 17.13
C LYS A 467 0.29 26.47 15.72
N ASN A 468 0.29 27.52 14.90
CA ASN A 468 0.94 27.53 13.61
C ASN A 468 2.46 27.66 13.81
N LEU A 469 3.20 26.70 13.29
CA LEU A 469 4.65 26.58 13.42
C LEU A 469 5.36 26.76 12.06
N THR A 470 4.63 27.27 11.07
CA THR A 470 5.17 27.50 9.72
C THR A 470 6.44 28.33 9.77
N GLY A 471 7.47 27.90 9.04
CA GLY A 471 8.80 28.50 9.06
C GLY A 471 9.81 27.80 9.97
N SER A 472 9.35 26.93 10.89
CA SER A 472 10.26 26.15 11.74
C SER A 472 11.03 25.09 10.94
N GLU A 473 12.21 24.71 11.41
CA GLU A 473 12.94 23.54 10.89
C GLU A 473 12.37 22.24 11.49
N LEU A 474 12.43 21.12 10.77
CA LEU A 474 12.00 19.82 11.31
C LEU A 474 12.75 19.44 12.60
N GLU A 475 14.04 19.76 12.67
CA GLU A 475 14.82 19.54 13.89
C GLU A 475 14.29 20.35 15.08
N THR A 476 13.86 21.60 14.85
CA THR A 476 13.22 22.42 15.88
C THR A 476 11.90 21.81 16.33
N LEU A 477 11.07 21.33 15.37
CA LEU A 477 9.83 20.64 15.71
C LEU A 477 10.10 19.39 16.57
N CYS A 478 11.15 18.64 16.26
CA CYS A 478 11.55 17.48 17.06
C CYS A 478 11.98 17.88 18.47
N ASN A 479 12.83 18.90 18.60
CA ASN A 479 13.38 19.31 19.89
C ASN A 479 12.33 19.94 20.82
N GLU A 480 11.44 20.78 20.27
CA GLU A 480 10.49 21.56 21.06
C GLU A 480 9.12 20.88 21.24
N TYR A 481 8.72 20.01 20.29
CA TYR A 481 7.39 19.40 20.32
C TYR A 481 7.44 17.88 20.45
N ILE A 482 8.13 17.17 19.56
CA ILE A 482 8.16 15.71 19.62
C ILE A 482 8.76 15.23 20.95
N ASN A 483 9.85 15.84 21.43
CA ASN A 483 10.45 15.52 22.72
C ASN A 483 9.56 15.79 23.95
N ASN A 484 8.48 16.54 23.75
CA ASN A 484 7.44 16.83 24.74
C ASN A 484 6.12 16.12 24.44
N ASP A 485 6.17 15.03 23.65
CA ASP A 485 5.03 14.20 23.28
C ASP A 485 3.91 14.98 22.55
N ILE A 486 4.30 15.92 21.70
CA ILE A 486 3.39 16.74 20.88
C ILE A 486 3.68 16.46 19.40
N PRO A 487 2.83 15.70 18.69
CA PRO A 487 3.00 15.47 17.26
C PRO A 487 2.68 16.74 16.46
N CYS A 488 3.33 16.89 15.30
CA CYS A 488 3.17 18.05 14.44
C CYS A 488 2.66 17.66 13.06
N LEU A 489 1.61 18.32 12.57
CA LEU A 489 1.28 18.26 11.15
C LEU A 489 2.38 18.97 10.37
N VAL A 490 2.79 18.39 9.25
CA VAL A 490 3.80 18.97 8.35
C VAL A 490 3.43 18.74 6.89
N TRP A 491 3.71 19.73 6.04
CA TRP A 491 3.48 19.66 4.59
C TRP A 491 4.77 19.32 3.87
N ALA A 492 4.73 18.26 3.08
CA ALA A 492 5.82 17.84 2.23
C ALA A 492 5.27 17.33 0.88
N SER A 493 5.91 16.38 0.23
CA SER A 493 5.38 15.74 -0.98
C SER A 493 5.03 14.28 -0.74
N ILE A 494 4.01 13.78 -1.45
CA ILE A 494 3.64 12.35 -1.43
C ILE A 494 4.90 11.50 -1.69
N GLY A 495 5.24 10.60 -0.76
CA GLY A 495 6.41 9.72 -0.88
C GLY A 495 7.76 10.43 -0.99
N MET A 496 7.85 11.69 -0.58
CA MET A 496 9.04 12.55 -0.68
C MET A 496 9.56 12.74 -2.12
N ILE A 497 8.71 12.55 -3.13
CA ILE A 497 9.07 12.81 -4.53
C ILE A 497 9.31 14.30 -4.78
N GLU A 498 10.02 14.64 -5.83
CA GLU A 498 10.28 16.04 -6.17
C GLU A 498 9.00 16.74 -6.64
N PRO A 499 8.53 17.79 -5.95
CA PRO A 499 7.32 18.49 -6.33
C PRO A 499 7.54 19.33 -7.59
N LYS A 500 6.49 19.53 -8.38
CA LYS A 500 6.56 20.31 -9.63
C LYS A 500 5.41 21.32 -9.69
N TYR A 501 5.73 22.53 -10.15
CA TYR A 501 4.70 23.50 -10.44
C TYR A 501 3.86 23.07 -11.64
N THR A 502 2.54 23.11 -11.49
CA THR A 502 1.62 22.64 -12.54
C THR A 502 0.69 23.74 -13.03
N ARG A 503 -0.39 24.03 -12.33
CA ARG A 503 -1.40 24.99 -12.75
C ARG A 503 -1.18 26.36 -12.08
N SER A 504 -1.62 27.42 -12.77
CA SER A 504 -1.58 28.78 -12.25
C SER A 504 -2.94 29.46 -12.39
N TRP A 505 -3.21 30.37 -11.48
CA TRP A 505 -4.36 31.26 -11.49
C TRP A 505 -4.06 32.53 -10.70
N THR A 506 -4.95 33.50 -10.81
CA THR A 506 -4.87 34.75 -10.03
C THR A 506 -5.74 34.58 -8.79
N LEU A 507 -5.17 34.87 -7.63
CA LEU A 507 -5.88 34.88 -6.35
C LEU A 507 -6.89 36.04 -6.27
N PRO A 508 -7.82 36.05 -5.30
CA PRO A 508 -8.79 37.14 -5.12
C PRO A 508 -8.18 38.52 -4.89
N ASP A 509 -6.96 38.58 -4.35
CA ASP A 509 -6.20 39.83 -4.13
C ASP A 509 -5.43 40.30 -5.39
N GLY A 510 -5.52 39.58 -6.51
CA GLY A 510 -4.80 39.88 -7.73
C GLY A 510 -3.41 39.24 -7.84
N THR A 511 -2.95 38.52 -6.84
CA THR A 511 -1.63 37.86 -6.82
C THR A 511 -1.64 36.63 -7.75
N ALA A 512 -0.60 36.47 -8.57
CA ALA A 512 -0.42 35.25 -9.36
C ALA A 512 0.03 34.08 -8.48
N TYR A 513 -0.70 32.98 -8.53
CA TYR A 513 -0.40 31.76 -7.79
C TYR A 513 -0.09 30.59 -8.73
N ARG A 514 0.83 29.73 -8.32
CA ARG A 514 1.14 28.47 -9.01
C ARG A 514 1.07 27.31 -8.03
N TRP A 515 0.24 26.34 -8.36
CA TRP A 515 0.11 25.13 -7.55
C TRP A 515 1.37 24.26 -7.65
N LEU A 516 1.91 23.88 -6.51
CA LEU A 516 2.98 22.92 -6.37
C LEU A 516 2.36 21.53 -6.17
N ALA A 517 2.41 20.69 -7.20
CA ALA A 517 1.77 19.37 -7.20
C ALA A 517 2.49 18.37 -6.29
N ASN A 518 1.79 17.28 -6.01
CA ASN A 518 2.17 16.24 -5.06
C ASN A 518 2.25 16.76 -3.61
N GLU A 519 1.54 17.84 -3.33
CA GLU A 519 1.35 18.32 -1.97
C GLU A 519 0.80 17.19 -1.08
N HIS A 520 1.32 17.08 0.14
CA HIS A 520 0.94 16.05 1.09
C HIS A 520 1.17 16.51 2.52
N CYS A 521 0.16 16.35 3.36
CA CYS A 521 0.24 16.59 4.78
C CYS A 521 0.32 15.27 5.54
N MET A 522 1.28 15.18 6.47
CA MET A 522 1.50 14.04 7.35
C MET A 522 1.66 14.53 8.79
N VAL A 523 1.60 13.62 9.75
CA VAL A 523 1.88 13.93 11.15
C VAL A 523 3.27 13.43 11.52
N LEU A 524 4.20 14.34 11.80
CA LEU A 524 5.52 14.05 12.36
C LEU A 524 5.33 13.50 13.77
N ILE A 525 5.86 12.30 14.03
CA ILE A 525 5.68 11.56 15.27
C ILE A 525 6.98 11.14 15.93
N GLY A 526 8.11 11.38 15.28
CA GLY A 526 9.40 10.96 15.85
C GLY A 526 10.58 11.20 14.93
N TYR A 527 11.76 10.89 15.48
CA TYR A 527 13.02 10.97 14.76
C TYR A 527 14.07 10.06 15.40
N ASP A 528 15.08 9.66 14.61
CA ASP A 528 16.34 9.11 15.06
C ASP A 528 17.52 9.93 14.50
N ASN A 529 18.72 9.39 14.53
CA ASN A 529 19.90 10.10 14.00
C ASN A 529 19.85 10.36 12.49
N THR A 530 19.07 9.59 11.74
CA THR A 530 19.09 9.53 10.27
C THR A 530 17.74 9.81 9.63
N HIS A 531 16.62 9.57 10.35
CA HIS A 531 15.27 9.63 9.80
C HIS A 531 14.32 10.48 10.63
N TYR A 532 13.26 10.97 9.99
CA TYR A 532 12.03 11.43 10.61
C TYR A 532 10.92 10.39 10.39
N TYR A 533 10.03 10.23 11.38
CA TYR A 533 8.92 9.29 11.40
C TYR A 533 7.59 10.00 11.32
N PHE A 534 6.65 9.48 10.53
CA PHE A 534 5.36 10.10 10.30
C PHE A 534 4.22 9.10 10.39
N SER A 535 3.06 9.53 10.89
CA SER A 535 1.77 8.91 10.60
C SER A 535 1.26 9.50 9.29
N ASP A 536 1.26 8.68 8.24
CA ASP A 536 0.95 9.09 6.86
C ASP A 536 -0.46 8.65 6.46
N PRO A 537 -1.43 9.57 6.28
CA PRO A 537 -2.78 9.22 5.91
C PRO A 537 -2.91 8.65 4.50
N TYR A 538 -2.03 9.04 3.57
CA TYR A 538 -2.04 8.50 2.20
C TYR A 538 -1.62 7.03 2.17
N LYS A 539 -0.60 6.68 2.91
CA LYS A 539 -0.18 5.28 3.08
C LYS A 539 -1.07 4.52 4.06
N GLY A 540 -1.80 5.23 4.94
CA GLY A 540 -2.50 4.61 6.08
C GLY A 540 -1.52 3.85 6.97
N ALA A 541 -0.33 4.41 7.21
CA ALA A 541 0.81 3.74 7.83
C ALA A 541 1.72 4.73 8.55
N PHE A 542 2.49 4.22 9.51
CA PHE A 542 3.72 4.87 9.90
C PHE A 542 4.75 4.71 8.77
N VAL A 543 5.41 5.79 8.44
CA VAL A 543 6.47 5.83 7.45
C VAL A 543 7.68 6.57 8.02
N LYS A 544 8.85 6.29 7.49
CA LYS A 544 10.06 7.06 7.80
C LYS A 544 10.77 7.45 6.53
N TYR A 545 11.40 8.59 6.57
CA TYR A 545 12.19 9.11 5.45
C TYR A 545 13.48 9.71 5.98
N GLU A 546 14.52 9.66 5.15
CA GLU A 546 15.84 10.23 5.45
C GLU A 546 15.73 11.74 5.71
N LYS A 547 16.45 12.24 6.73
CA LYS A 547 16.32 13.62 7.24
C LYS A 547 16.53 14.68 6.17
N THR A 548 17.63 14.61 5.45
CA THR A 548 17.99 15.60 4.41
C THR A 548 16.92 15.65 3.30
N LEU A 549 16.34 14.49 2.95
CA LEU A 549 15.26 14.44 1.97
C LEU A 549 13.97 15.08 2.51
N CYS A 550 13.58 14.78 3.76
CA CYS A 550 12.42 15.37 4.41
C CYS A 550 12.54 16.89 4.51
N GLU A 551 13.68 17.38 4.99
CA GLU A 551 13.96 18.79 5.16
C GLU A 551 13.83 19.55 3.82
N LYS A 552 14.40 18.99 2.76
CA LYS A 552 14.30 19.54 1.39
C LYS A 552 12.85 19.57 0.88
N ARG A 553 12.04 18.54 1.15
CA ARG A 553 10.63 18.51 0.72
C ARG A 553 9.75 19.40 1.58
N PHE A 554 9.98 19.44 2.87
CA PHE A 554 9.32 20.34 3.81
C PHE A 554 9.58 21.83 3.48
N GLU A 555 10.83 22.17 3.15
CA GLU A 555 11.21 23.51 2.70
C GLU A 555 10.50 23.88 1.39
N ALA A 556 10.38 22.97 0.42
CA ALA A 556 9.72 23.22 -0.84
C ALA A 556 8.25 23.63 -0.69
N PHE A 557 7.57 23.18 0.36
CA PHE A 557 6.19 23.58 0.72
C PHE A 557 6.13 24.71 1.74
N GLY A 558 7.22 25.45 1.94
CA GLY A 558 7.25 26.63 2.80
C GLY A 558 7.32 26.32 4.30
N ARG A 559 7.80 25.12 4.66
CA ARG A 559 7.98 24.67 6.05
C ARG A 559 6.71 24.80 6.87
N GLN A 560 5.57 24.42 6.29
CA GLN A 560 4.28 24.55 6.94
C GLN A 560 4.09 23.48 8.02
N ALA A 561 3.74 23.90 9.23
CA ALA A 561 3.53 23.00 10.34
C ALA A 561 2.50 23.54 11.35
N ILE A 562 1.81 22.61 12.04
CA ILE A 562 0.82 22.90 13.10
C ILE A 562 1.03 21.92 14.25
N ALA A 563 0.88 22.40 15.49
CA ALA A 563 0.80 21.56 16.69
C ALA A 563 -0.42 21.92 17.55
N ILE A 564 -0.90 20.93 18.31
CA ILE A 564 -1.96 21.12 19.33
C ILE A 564 -1.28 21.11 20.70
N LEU A 565 -1.38 22.22 21.40
CA LEU A 565 -0.86 22.37 22.75
C LEU A 565 -1.92 22.00 23.78
N LYS A 566 -1.46 21.46 24.91
CA LYS A 566 -2.33 21.09 26.04
C LYS A 566 -2.99 22.30 26.68
#